data_e14358accb765b1a807c685fc767abe1
#
_entry.id   e14358accb765b1a807c685fc767abe1
#
_cell.length_a   1.000
_cell.length_b   1.000
_cell.length_c   1.000
_cell.angle_alpha   90.00
_cell.angle_beta   90.00
_cell.angle_gamma   90.00
#
_symmetry.space_group_name_H-M   'P 1'
#
loop_
_entity.id
_entity.type
_entity.pdbx_description
1 polymer ?
#
loop_
_entity_poly.entity_id
_entity_poly.type
_entity_poly.pdbx_seq_one_letter_code
_entity_poly.pdbx_strand_id
1 'polypeptide(L)' 'MPDLFHLTPEMNQYFNALPENVKENIIQSGAKINSLEDLKAVAAQLCDHAG' A
#
# COMPACT_ATOMS: atom_id res chain seq x y z
N MET A 1 3.72 3.53 -19.69
CA MET A 1 3.40 4.12 -18.44
C MET A 1 3.80 3.22 -17.27
N PRO A 2 4.64 3.69 -16.40
CA PRO A 2 5.07 2.84 -15.31
C PRO A 2 3.94 2.63 -14.30
N ASP A 3 3.68 1.40 -14.01
CA ASP A 3 2.75 1.06 -12.96
C ASP A 3 3.48 1.06 -11.65
N LEU A 4 3.05 1.90 -10.74
CA LEU A 4 3.64 1.91 -9.41
C LEU A 4 3.46 0.56 -8.74
N PHE A 5 2.34 -0.05 -9.01
CA PHE A 5 2.05 -1.36 -8.46
C PHE A 5 1.43 -2.23 -9.52
N HIS A 6 1.73 -3.51 -9.43
CA HIS A 6 0.99 -4.52 -10.15
C HIS A 6 -0.16 -4.97 -9.26
N LEU A 7 -1.19 -4.17 -9.22
CA LEU A 7 -2.29 -4.45 -8.30
C LEU A 7 -3.24 -5.47 -8.88
N THR A 8 -3.41 -6.58 -8.19
CA THR A 8 -4.52 -7.46 -8.46
C THR A 8 -5.80 -6.82 -7.94
N PRO A 9 -6.97 -7.33 -8.37
CA PRO A 9 -8.21 -6.77 -7.84
C PRO A 9 -8.27 -6.78 -6.31
N GLU A 10 -7.74 -7.83 -5.70
CA GLU A 10 -7.74 -7.91 -4.25
C GLU A 10 -6.85 -6.86 -3.63
N MET A 11 -5.66 -6.69 -4.19
CA MET A 11 -4.74 -5.68 -3.69
C MET A 11 -5.34 -4.29 -3.85
N ASN A 12 -5.98 -4.06 -4.99
CA ASN A 12 -6.60 -2.78 -5.24
C ASN A 12 -7.67 -2.48 -4.21
N GLN A 13 -8.49 -3.46 -3.90
CA GLN A 13 -9.53 -3.29 -2.89
C GLN A 13 -8.94 -2.98 -1.52
N TYR A 14 -7.90 -3.73 -1.17
CA TYR A 14 -7.26 -3.51 0.12
C TYR A 14 -6.64 -2.12 0.19
N PHE A 15 -5.97 -1.72 -0.87
CA PHE A 15 -5.33 -0.41 -0.92
C PHE A 15 -6.36 0.70 -0.78
N ASN A 16 -7.47 0.57 -1.49
CA ASN A 16 -8.50 1.61 -1.46
C ASN A 16 -9.20 1.69 -0.10
N ALA A 17 -9.18 0.60 0.65
CA ALA A 17 -9.78 0.60 1.97
C ALA A 17 -8.90 1.27 3.01
N LEU A 18 -7.63 1.53 2.68
CA LEU A 18 -6.73 2.17 3.61
C LEU A 18 -7.03 3.66 3.75
N PRO A 19 -6.70 4.24 4.91
CA PRO A 19 -6.82 5.69 5.07
C PRO A 19 -5.97 6.44 4.05
N GLU A 20 -6.39 7.63 3.73
CA GLU A 20 -5.68 8.43 2.73
C GLU A 20 -4.24 8.68 3.13
N ASN A 21 -3.99 8.90 4.40
CA ASN A 21 -2.64 9.12 4.88
C ASN A 21 -1.75 7.95 4.58
N VAL A 22 -2.26 6.74 4.83
CA VAL A 22 -1.48 5.53 4.59
C VAL A 22 -1.24 5.35 3.11
N LYS A 23 -2.26 5.58 2.30
CA LYS A 23 -2.10 5.44 0.86
C LYS A 23 -1.02 6.39 0.33
N GLU A 24 -1.06 7.62 0.77
CA GLU A 24 -0.06 8.59 0.33
C GLU A 24 1.34 8.18 0.77
N ASN A 25 1.46 7.71 1.98
CA ASN A 25 2.76 7.28 2.48
C ASN A 25 3.32 6.13 1.67
N ILE A 26 2.47 5.20 1.30
CA ILE A 26 2.90 4.07 0.48
C ILE A 26 3.42 4.57 -0.87
N ILE A 27 2.69 5.47 -1.49
CA ILE A 27 3.06 6.01 -2.78
C ILE A 27 4.38 6.77 -2.68
N GLN A 28 4.50 7.60 -1.67
CA GLN A 28 5.68 8.43 -1.53
C GLN A 28 6.92 7.64 -1.14
N SER A 29 6.74 6.59 -0.35
CA SER A 29 7.88 5.80 0.09
C SER A 29 8.48 5.00 -1.06
N GLY A 30 7.72 4.78 -2.12
CA GLY A 30 8.20 3.99 -3.23
C GLY A 30 8.41 2.54 -2.88
N ALA A 31 7.71 2.04 -1.89
CA ALA A 31 7.84 0.66 -1.47
C ALA A 31 7.47 -0.27 -2.62
N LYS A 32 8.26 -1.32 -2.78
CA LYS A 32 7.99 -2.31 -3.80
C LYS A 32 7.03 -3.33 -3.24
N ILE A 33 5.86 -3.38 -3.84
CA ILE A 33 4.81 -4.27 -3.38
C ILE A 33 4.54 -5.27 -4.49
N ASN A 34 4.83 -6.52 -4.21
CA ASN A 34 4.68 -7.58 -5.20
C ASN A 34 3.46 -8.45 -4.93
N SER A 35 2.92 -8.38 -3.74
CA SER A 35 1.80 -9.24 -3.38
C SER A 35 0.95 -8.55 -2.34
N LEU A 36 -0.21 -9.15 -2.08
CA LEU A 36 -1.10 -8.62 -1.06
C LEU A 36 -0.44 -8.63 0.31
N GLU A 37 0.35 -9.66 0.57
CA GLU A 37 1.05 -9.75 1.85
C GLU A 37 2.02 -8.60 2.02
N ASP A 38 2.72 -8.25 0.95
CA ASP A 38 3.64 -7.12 1.02
C ASP A 38 2.87 -5.83 1.30
N LEU A 39 1.73 -5.67 0.65
CA LEU A 39 0.92 -4.49 0.87
C LEU A 39 0.44 -4.42 2.31
N LYS A 40 0.01 -5.54 2.85
CA LYS A 40 -0.44 -5.58 4.23
C LYS A 40 0.69 -5.22 5.19
N ALA A 41 1.86 -5.76 4.93
CA ALA A 41 3.00 -5.50 5.80
C ALA A 41 3.37 -4.03 5.80
N VAL A 42 3.43 -3.43 4.63
CA VAL A 42 3.78 -2.01 4.53
C VAL A 42 2.70 -1.16 5.19
N ALA A 43 1.45 -1.47 4.92
CA ALA A 43 0.36 -0.71 5.50
C ALA A 43 0.35 -0.83 7.01
N ALA A 44 0.64 -2.01 7.53
CA ALA A 44 0.67 -2.21 8.97
C ALA A 44 1.78 -1.39 9.62
N GLN A 45 2.93 -1.34 8.98
CA GLN A 45 4.03 -0.53 9.50
C GLN A 45 3.68 0.94 9.54
N LEU A 46 3.07 1.43 8.49
CA LEU A 46 2.71 2.84 8.43
C LEU A 46 1.61 3.17 9.42
N CYS A 47 0.65 2.28 9.59
CA CYS A 47 -0.40 2.49 10.57
C CYS A 47 0.17 2.51 11.98
N ASP A 48 1.14 1.66 12.24
CA ASP A 48 1.77 1.60 13.56
C ASP A 48 2.49 2.89 13.87
N HIS A 49 3.16 3.43 12.85
CA HIS A 49 3.92 4.66 13.03
C HIS A 49 3.02 5.88 13.15
N ALA A 50 1.87 5.82 12.53
CA ALA A 50 0.96 6.96 12.53
C ALA A 50 0.26 7.15 13.87
N GLY A 51 0.26 6.12 14.68
CA GLY A 51 -0.39 6.19 16.00
C GLY A 51 0.41 6.99 17.01
#